data_bf5398de354dd185c09472d3cfd73c54
#
_entry.id   bf5398de354dd185c09472d3cfd73c54
#
_cell.length_a   1.000
_cell.length_b   1.000
_cell.length_c   1.000
_cell.angle_alpha   90.00
_cell.angle_beta   90.00
_cell.angle_gamma   90.00
#
_symmetry.space_group_name_H-M   'P 1'
#
loop_
_entity.id
_entity.type
_entity.pdbx_description
1 polymer ?
#
loop_
_entity_poly.entity_id
_entity_poly.type
_entity_poly.pdbx_seq_one_letter_code
_entity_poly.pdbx_strand_id
1 'polypeptide(L)'
;MNRRFFILATIGAGTALALLPQNSKTHIDIAPFKVIEAVQQTLFPKNLKAPCASQFGATNYLLLVSSHSSFVKSDLKFLKYGADLLINYKNDFLTMNSKDRDEALRDFVDSSSKAENWVALLLFYTLEALLSDPIYGGNRNELGWRWLNHNTGQPQPKLKFAQIE
;
A
#
# COMPACT_ATOMS: atom_id res chain seq x y z
N MET A 1 25.95 54.24 31.80
CA MET A 1 24.70 53.50 32.02
C MET A 1 24.02 53.30 30.66
N ASN A 2 23.75 52.08 30.29
CA ASN A 2 23.66 51.57 28.95
C ASN A 2 22.35 51.87 28.20
N ARG A 3 22.47 52.56 27.09
CA ARG A 3 21.41 52.87 26.10
C ARG A 3 21.18 51.72 25.08
N ARG A 4 21.23 50.49 25.50
CA ARG A 4 21.24 49.36 24.52
C ARG A 4 20.01 48.46 24.56
N PHE A 5 18.92 48.86 25.18
CA PHE A 5 17.79 47.95 25.40
C PHE A 5 16.48 48.33 24.72
N PHE A 6 16.46 49.29 23.80
CA PHE A 6 15.19 49.77 23.24
C PHE A 6 14.93 49.40 21.75
N ILE A 7 15.76 48.53 21.12
CA ILE A 7 15.56 48.19 19.70
C ILE A 7 15.10 46.74 19.48
N LEU A 8 14.85 45.99 20.56
CA LEU A 8 14.50 44.54 20.42
C LEU A 8 12.99 44.23 20.59
N ALA A 9 12.14 45.23 20.72
CA ALA A 9 10.72 44.97 20.96
C ALA A 9 9.78 45.10 19.76
N THR A 10 10.26 45.42 18.56
CA THR A 10 9.40 45.66 17.39
C THR A 10 9.57 44.66 16.24
N ILE A 11 10.40 43.64 16.36
CA ILE A 11 10.57 42.59 15.32
C ILE A 11 9.87 41.28 15.74
N GLY A 12 9.23 41.22 16.88
CA GLY A 12 8.65 39.98 17.44
C GLY A 12 7.24 39.63 16.99
N ALA A 13 6.52 40.49 16.28
CA ALA A 13 5.11 40.21 15.96
C ALA A 13 4.84 39.63 14.55
N GLY A 14 5.86 39.57 13.70
CA GLY A 14 5.68 39.10 12.28
C GLY A 14 6.14 37.69 11.98
N THR A 15 6.88 37.04 12.87
CA THR A 15 7.48 35.71 12.56
C THR A 15 6.94 34.55 13.38
N ALA A 16 6.01 34.78 14.29
CA ALA A 16 5.41 33.74 15.13
C ALA A 16 4.39 32.85 14.36
N LEU A 17 4.02 33.24 13.13
CA LEU A 17 3.09 32.44 12.30
C LEU A 17 3.81 31.35 11.48
N ALA A 18 5.14 31.36 11.45
CA ALA A 18 5.93 30.42 10.63
C ALA A 18 6.39 29.17 11.37
N LEU A 19 6.05 29.04 12.67
CA LEU A 19 6.45 27.91 13.53
C LEU A 19 5.28 27.03 13.99
N LEU A 20 4.11 27.21 13.41
CA LEU A 20 3.10 26.15 13.56
C LEU A 20 3.63 24.93 12.82
N PRO A 21 3.70 23.76 13.48
CA PRO A 21 4.04 22.54 12.76
C PRO A 21 3.02 22.41 11.62
N GLN A 22 3.49 22.56 10.41
CA GLN A 22 2.70 22.16 9.27
C GLN A 22 2.48 20.67 9.47
N ASN A 23 1.26 20.31 9.87
CA ASN A 23 0.77 18.97 9.85
C ASN A 23 0.99 18.52 8.40
N SER A 24 2.13 17.90 8.13
CA SER A 24 2.41 17.28 6.86
C SER A 24 1.41 16.13 6.78
N LYS A 25 0.21 16.46 6.24
CA LYS A 25 -0.67 15.43 5.71
C LYS A 25 0.21 14.66 4.77
N THR A 26 0.61 13.47 5.17
CA THR A 26 1.31 12.54 4.31
C THR A 26 0.39 12.35 3.12
N HIS A 27 0.69 13.05 2.04
CA HIS A 27 -0.04 12.93 0.79
C HIS A 27 0.31 11.54 0.26
N ILE A 28 -0.55 10.57 0.52
CA ILE A 28 -0.39 9.24 -0.04
C ILE A 28 -0.55 9.42 -1.54
N ASP A 29 0.54 9.24 -2.27
CA ASP A 29 0.49 9.19 -3.72
C ASP A 29 -0.31 7.93 -4.12
N ILE A 30 -1.54 8.14 -4.57
CA ILE A 30 -2.50 7.08 -4.89
C ILE A 30 -2.20 6.46 -6.26
N ALA A 31 -1.45 7.14 -7.12
CA ALA A 31 -1.20 6.67 -8.49
C ALA A 31 -0.52 5.29 -8.54
N PRO A 32 0.56 5.00 -7.80
CA PRO A 32 1.17 3.67 -7.76
C PRO A 32 0.23 2.58 -7.25
N PHE A 33 -0.67 2.92 -6.31
CA PHE A 33 -1.59 1.94 -5.74
C PHE A 33 -2.70 1.51 -6.71
N LYS A 34 -3.06 2.33 -7.72
CA LYS A 34 -3.95 1.90 -8.80
C LYS A 34 -3.30 0.84 -9.68
N VAL A 35 -2.01 0.98 -9.96
CA VAL A 35 -1.24 -0.02 -10.70
C VAL A 35 -1.11 -1.31 -9.89
N ILE A 36 -0.74 -1.20 -8.62
CA ILE A 36 -0.67 -2.33 -7.67
C ILE A 36 -2.01 -3.07 -7.62
N GLU A 37 -3.13 -2.36 -7.48
CA GLU A 37 -4.47 -2.95 -7.49
C GLU A 37 -4.75 -3.72 -8.78
N ALA A 38 -4.41 -3.15 -9.94
CA ALA A 38 -4.60 -3.79 -11.22
C ALA A 38 -3.77 -5.08 -11.33
N VAL A 39 -2.53 -5.09 -10.85
CA VAL A 39 -1.69 -6.28 -10.80
C VAL A 39 -2.24 -7.32 -9.83
N GLN A 40 -2.66 -6.93 -8.62
CA GLN A 40 -3.29 -7.84 -7.66
C GLN A 40 -4.55 -8.50 -8.24
N GLN A 41 -5.37 -7.74 -8.99
CA GLN A 41 -6.55 -8.28 -9.69
C GLN A 41 -6.20 -9.19 -10.86
N THR A 42 -5.03 -9.01 -11.47
CA THR A 42 -4.51 -9.91 -12.52
C THR A 42 -4.01 -11.21 -11.91
N LEU A 43 -3.31 -11.14 -10.78
CA LEU A 43 -2.81 -12.32 -10.05
C LEU A 43 -3.95 -13.15 -9.42
N PHE A 44 -5.00 -12.48 -8.92
CA PHE A 44 -6.18 -13.11 -8.27
C PHE A 44 -7.48 -12.62 -8.92
N PRO A 45 -7.79 -13.09 -10.16
CA PRO A 45 -8.97 -12.66 -10.90
C PRO A 45 -10.27 -13.29 -10.37
N LYS A 46 -11.41 -12.69 -10.74
CA LYS A 46 -12.76 -13.12 -10.28
C LYS A 46 -13.20 -14.51 -10.73
N ASN A 47 -12.58 -15.06 -11.74
CA ASN A 47 -12.98 -16.33 -12.39
C ASN A 47 -12.21 -17.55 -11.88
N LEU A 48 -11.39 -17.40 -10.86
CA LEU A 48 -10.74 -18.52 -10.19
C LEU A 48 -11.66 -19.13 -9.09
N LYS A 49 -11.36 -20.39 -8.72
CA LYS A 49 -11.98 -21.02 -7.55
C LYS A 49 -11.55 -20.38 -6.22
N ALA A 50 -10.43 -19.66 -6.21
CA ALA A 50 -9.93 -18.90 -5.08
C ALA A 50 -10.64 -17.54 -4.97
N PRO A 51 -10.70 -16.92 -3.78
CA PRO A 51 -11.17 -15.56 -3.62
C PRO A 51 -10.37 -14.59 -4.49
N CYS A 52 -11.02 -13.62 -5.14
CA CYS A 52 -10.31 -12.63 -5.95
C CYS A 52 -9.80 -11.46 -5.09
N ALA A 53 -8.75 -10.77 -5.59
CA ALA A 53 -8.05 -9.71 -4.86
C ALA A 53 -8.99 -8.63 -4.29
N SER A 54 -10.01 -8.23 -5.05
CA SER A 54 -10.99 -7.23 -4.59
C SER A 54 -11.92 -7.76 -3.50
N GLN A 55 -12.26 -9.06 -3.49
CA GLN A 55 -13.13 -9.67 -2.49
C GLN A 55 -12.44 -9.72 -1.12
N PHE A 56 -11.20 -10.20 -1.06
CA PHE A 56 -10.48 -10.26 0.21
C PHE A 56 -9.79 -8.96 0.62
N GLY A 57 -9.82 -7.93 -0.23
CA GLY A 57 -9.32 -6.60 0.12
C GLY A 57 -7.81 -6.44 0.04
N ALA A 58 -7.15 -7.02 -0.97
CA ALA A 58 -5.70 -7.01 -1.12
C ALA A 58 -5.07 -5.60 -1.05
N THR A 59 -5.61 -4.66 -1.80
CA THR A 59 -5.10 -3.27 -1.83
C THR A 59 -5.35 -2.54 -0.52
N ASN A 60 -6.50 -2.77 0.13
CA ASN A 60 -6.80 -2.18 1.43
C ASN A 60 -5.82 -2.66 2.51
N TYR A 61 -5.52 -3.96 2.52
CA TYR A 61 -4.50 -4.53 3.38
C TYR A 61 -3.18 -3.77 3.22
N LEU A 62 -2.67 -3.71 1.99
CA LEU A 62 -1.38 -3.09 1.72
C LEU A 62 -1.36 -1.60 2.08
N LEU A 63 -2.43 -0.85 1.82
CA LEU A 63 -2.56 0.55 2.22
C LEU A 63 -2.51 0.70 3.74
N LEU A 64 -3.23 -0.15 4.47
CA LEU A 64 -3.29 -0.08 5.93
C LEU A 64 -1.94 -0.43 6.56
N VAL A 65 -1.36 -1.60 6.21
CA VAL A 65 -0.09 -2.03 6.81
C VAL A 65 1.07 -1.13 6.40
N SER A 66 1.10 -0.62 5.17
CA SER A 66 2.17 0.27 4.71
C SER A 66 2.12 1.67 5.32
N SER A 67 0.99 2.07 5.90
CA SER A 67 0.86 3.33 6.67
C SER A 67 1.44 3.22 8.07
N HIS A 68 1.63 2.02 8.61
CA HIS A 68 2.14 1.81 9.95
C HIS A 68 3.66 1.98 10.02
N SER A 69 4.14 2.45 11.18
CA SER A 69 5.57 2.73 11.41
C SER A 69 6.46 1.49 11.34
N SER A 70 5.92 0.31 11.67
CA SER A 70 6.63 -0.98 11.62
C SER A 70 6.80 -1.56 10.21
N PHE A 71 6.10 -1.01 9.20
CA PHE A 71 6.24 -1.50 7.82
C PHE A 71 7.63 -1.24 7.25
N VAL A 72 8.15 -2.19 6.50
CA VAL A 72 9.48 -2.10 5.89
C VAL A 72 9.48 -1.00 4.80
N LYS A 73 10.11 0.13 5.12
CA LYS A 73 10.10 1.34 4.25
C LYS A 73 10.75 1.10 2.89
N SER A 74 11.76 0.18 2.81
CA SER A 74 12.37 -0.21 1.53
C SER A 74 11.38 -0.92 0.63
N ASP A 75 10.53 -1.77 1.19
CA ASP A 75 9.52 -2.51 0.43
C ASP A 75 8.47 -1.57 -0.14
N LEU A 76 7.98 -0.62 0.66
CA LEU A 76 7.04 0.39 0.17
C LEU A 76 7.64 1.21 -0.99
N LYS A 77 8.92 1.59 -0.88
CA LYS A 77 9.62 2.29 -1.96
C LYS A 77 9.73 1.42 -3.21
N PHE A 78 10.07 0.14 -3.03
CA PHE A 78 10.22 -0.79 -4.14
C PHE A 78 8.87 -1.12 -4.79
N LEU A 79 7.80 -1.27 -4.01
CA LEU A 79 6.43 -1.46 -4.53
C LEU A 79 6.00 -0.28 -5.40
N LYS A 80 6.22 0.96 -4.96
CA LYS A 80 5.90 2.16 -5.75
C LYS A 80 6.76 2.26 -7.01
N TYR A 81 8.07 2.05 -6.87
CA TYR A 81 9.00 2.07 -7.99
C TYR A 81 8.65 1.04 -9.07
N GLY A 82 8.29 -0.19 -8.69
CA GLY A 82 7.90 -1.21 -9.66
C GLY A 82 6.57 -0.92 -10.36
N ALA A 83 5.66 -0.23 -9.69
CA ALA A 83 4.44 0.27 -10.34
C ALA A 83 4.78 1.29 -11.46
N ASP A 84 5.72 2.20 -11.19
CA ASP A 84 6.21 3.14 -12.20
C ASP A 84 6.93 2.41 -13.33
N LEU A 85 7.76 1.39 -13.01
CA LEU A 85 8.42 0.57 -14.04
C LEU A 85 7.41 -0.12 -14.96
N LEU A 86 6.35 -0.70 -14.40
CA LEU A 86 5.31 -1.37 -15.20
C LEU A 86 4.59 -0.39 -16.13
N ILE A 87 4.23 0.80 -15.66
CA ILE A 87 3.58 1.80 -16.52
C ILE A 87 4.53 2.35 -17.58
N ASN A 88 5.82 2.48 -17.29
CA ASN A 88 6.83 2.86 -18.29
C ASN A 88 7.04 1.74 -19.33
N TYR A 89 6.94 0.48 -18.93
CA TYR A 89 7.02 -0.68 -19.83
C TYR A 89 5.75 -0.82 -20.68
N LYS A 90 4.57 -0.59 -20.10
CA LYS A 90 3.26 -0.76 -20.73
C LYS A 90 2.30 0.35 -20.25
N ASN A 91 2.30 1.45 -20.96
CA ASN A 91 1.60 2.68 -20.57
C ASN A 91 0.06 2.55 -20.54
N ASP A 92 -0.49 1.61 -21.30
CA ASP A 92 -1.92 1.32 -21.39
C ASP A 92 -2.37 0.19 -20.44
N PHE A 93 -1.49 -0.34 -19.56
CA PHE A 93 -1.75 -1.47 -18.68
C PHE A 93 -3.06 -1.34 -17.89
N LEU A 94 -3.39 -0.15 -17.40
CA LEU A 94 -4.60 0.08 -16.60
C LEU A 94 -5.90 0.00 -17.42
N THR A 95 -5.84 0.21 -18.72
CA THR A 95 -7.00 0.22 -19.63
C THR A 95 -7.22 -1.09 -20.37
N MET A 96 -6.25 -2.02 -20.25
CA MET A 96 -6.32 -3.34 -20.87
C MET A 96 -7.44 -4.20 -20.29
N ASN A 97 -7.98 -5.09 -21.10
CA ASN A 97 -8.83 -6.18 -20.63
C ASN A 97 -8.01 -7.23 -19.82
N SER A 98 -8.69 -8.15 -19.14
CA SER A 98 -8.04 -9.11 -18.24
C SER A 98 -7.02 -10.02 -18.94
N LYS A 99 -7.27 -10.44 -20.17
CA LYS A 99 -6.39 -11.33 -20.91
C LYS A 99 -5.10 -10.61 -21.31
N ASP A 100 -5.25 -9.45 -21.96
CA ASP A 100 -4.11 -8.66 -22.41
C ASP A 100 -3.25 -8.19 -21.24
N ARG A 101 -3.90 -7.92 -20.09
CA ARG A 101 -3.20 -7.55 -18.84
C ARG A 101 -2.39 -8.70 -18.26
N ASP A 102 -2.90 -9.93 -18.32
CA ASP A 102 -2.15 -11.13 -17.89
C ASP A 102 -0.94 -11.37 -18.79
N GLU A 103 -1.11 -11.27 -20.11
CA GLU A 103 -0.01 -11.39 -21.08
C GLU A 103 1.04 -10.30 -20.86
N ALA A 104 0.62 -9.04 -20.74
CA ALA A 104 1.54 -7.92 -20.50
C ALA A 104 2.30 -8.04 -19.17
N LEU A 105 1.66 -8.57 -18.12
CA LEU A 105 2.32 -8.80 -16.84
C LEU A 105 3.36 -9.92 -16.94
N ARG A 106 3.11 -11.00 -17.69
CA ARG A 106 4.08 -12.07 -17.95
C ARG A 106 5.30 -11.54 -18.71
N ASP A 107 5.06 -10.82 -19.82
CA ASP A 107 6.12 -10.18 -20.59
C ASP A 107 6.97 -9.24 -19.74
N PHE A 108 6.33 -8.49 -18.84
CA PHE A 108 7.02 -7.61 -17.89
C PHE A 108 7.89 -8.39 -16.91
N VAL A 109 7.39 -9.47 -16.34
CA VAL A 109 8.17 -10.37 -15.44
C VAL A 109 9.39 -10.91 -16.17
N ASP A 110 9.23 -11.38 -17.39
CA ASP A 110 10.32 -11.96 -18.19
C ASP A 110 11.34 -10.92 -18.68
N SER A 111 10.99 -9.62 -18.62
CA SER A 111 11.86 -8.54 -19.13
C SER A 111 13.08 -8.28 -18.26
N SER A 112 13.04 -8.56 -16.97
CA SER A 112 14.16 -8.34 -16.04
C SER A 112 13.95 -8.97 -14.68
N SER A 113 15.04 -9.36 -14.00
CA SER A 113 15.01 -9.83 -12.61
C SER A 113 14.42 -8.80 -11.64
N LYS A 114 14.48 -7.51 -11.97
CA LYS A 114 13.87 -6.46 -11.15
C LYS A 114 12.34 -6.49 -11.24
N ALA A 115 11.79 -6.72 -12.43
CA ALA A 115 10.36 -6.87 -12.64
C ALA A 115 9.85 -8.15 -11.95
N GLU A 116 10.57 -9.26 -12.10
CA GLU A 116 10.28 -10.52 -11.41
C GLU A 116 10.25 -10.35 -9.89
N ASN A 117 11.30 -9.76 -9.30
CA ASN A 117 11.37 -9.52 -7.86
C ASN A 117 10.26 -8.60 -7.35
N TRP A 118 9.87 -7.61 -8.14
CA TRP A 118 8.77 -6.72 -7.77
C TRP A 118 7.42 -7.44 -7.75
N VAL A 119 7.12 -8.24 -8.77
CA VAL A 119 5.88 -9.03 -8.81
C VAL A 119 5.88 -10.06 -7.70
N ALA A 120 7.02 -10.71 -7.41
CA ALA A 120 7.16 -11.65 -6.30
C ALA A 120 6.88 -10.99 -4.94
N LEU A 121 7.42 -9.79 -4.69
CA LEU A 121 7.14 -9.04 -3.46
C LEU A 121 5.66 -8.65 -3.36
N LEU A 122 5.06 -8.20 -4.47
CA LEU A 122 3.64 -7.86 -4.49
C LEU A 122 2.74 -9.09 -4.27
N LEU A 123 3.12 -10.23 -4.86
CA LEU A 123 2.44 -11.51 -4.63
C LEU A 123 2.51 -11.91 -3.14
N PHE A 124 3.68 -11.75 -2.50
CA PHE A 124 3.87 -12.01 -1.08
C PHE A 124 2.86 -11.20 -0.24
N TYR A 125 2.80 -9.88 -0.40
CA TYR A 125 1.85 -9.04 0.32
C TYR A 125 0.38 -9.32 -0.05
N THR A 126 0.12 -9.79 -1.26
CA THR A 126 -1.23 -10.19 -1.68
C THR A 126 -1.67 -11.49 -1.02
N LEU A 127 -0.76 -12.45 -0.84
CA LEU A 127 -1.01 -13.68 -0.07
C LEU A 127 -1.17 -13.38 1.42
N GLU A 128 -0.35 -12.47 1.99
CA GLU A 128 -0.58 -12.00 3.35
C GLU A 128 -2.00 -11.41 3.51
N ALA A 129 -2.42 -10.56 2.57
CA ALA A 129 -3.77 -9.98 2.59
C ALA A 129 -4.88 -11.04 2.56
N LEU A 130 -4.65 -12.16 1.86
CA LEU A 130 -5.62 -13.26 1.76
C LEU A 130 -5.67 -14.11 3.05
N LEU A 131 -4.53 -14.28 3.74
CA LEU A 131 -4.36 -15.28 4.80
C LEU A 131 -4.19 -14.70 6.19
N SER A 132 -3.90 -13.40 6.32
CA SER A 132 -3.74 -12.72 7.60
C SER A 132 -5.06 -12.57 8.36
N ASP A 133 -4.96 -12.16 9.63
CA ASP A 133 -6.14 -11.79 10.41
C ASP A 133 -6.86 -10.58 9.77
N PRO A 134 -8.20 -10.60 9.68
CA PRO A 134 -8.99 -9.49 9.14
C PRO A 134 -8.77 -8.13 9.79
N ILE A 135 -8.20 -8.08 11.01
CA ILE A 135 -7.85 -6.82 11.69
C ILE A 135 -6.88 -5.96 10.87
N TYR A 136 -6.04 -6.60 10.02
CA TYR A 136 -5.09 -5.92 9.15
C TYR A 136 -5.71 -5.39 7.84
N GLY A 137 -7.04 -5.48 7.68
CA GLY A 137 -7.77 -4.91 6.54
C GLY A 137 -7.85 -5.80 5.30
N GLY A 138 -7.16 -6.94 5.29
CA GLY A 138 -7.28 -8.03 4.32
C GLY A 138 -8.25 -9.11 4.77
N ASN A 139 -8.22 -10.26 4.10
CA ASN A 139 -8.97 -11.48 4.42
C ASN A 139 -10.45 -11.21 4.86
N ARG A 140 -11.09 -10.30 4.14
CA ARG A 140 -12.43 -9.80 4.50
C ARG A 140 -13.39 -10.95 4.68
N ASN A 141 -14.13 -10.93 5.77
CA ASN A 141 -15.06 -12.00 6.17
C ASN A 141 -14.39 -13.39 6.24
N GLU A 142 -13.10 -13.44 6.53
CA GLU A 142 -12.33 -14.68 6.65
C GLU A 142 -12.35 -15.52 5.36
N LEU A 143 -12.45 -14.85 4.19
CA LEU A 143 -12.59 -15.53 2.90
C LEU A 143 -11.44 -16.49 2.59
N GLY A 144 -10.20 -16.09 2.91
CA GLY A 144 -9.01 -16.94 2.71
C GLY A 144 -9.03 -18.16 3.64
N TRP A 145 -9.36 -17.95 4.91
CA TRP A 145 -9.45 -19.04 5.88
C TRP A 145 -10.57 -20.04 5.53
N ARG A 146 -11.75 -19.54 5.16
CA ARG A 146 -12.85 -20.41 4.71
C ARG A 146 -12.50 -21.16 3.42
N TRP A 147 -11.83 -20.50 2.49
CA TRP A 147 -11.38 -21.14 1.25
C TRP A 147 -10.41 -22.29 1.49
N LEU A 148 -9.50 -22.13 2.48
CA LEU A 148 -8.54 -23.18 2.90
C LEU A 148 -9.10 -24.15 3.92
N ASN A 149 -10.37 -23.97 4.36
CA ASN A 149 -10.96 -24.71 5.49
C ASN A 149 -10.10 -24.61 6.77
N HIS A 150 -9.54 -23.41 7.02
CA HIS A 150 -8.68 -23.13 8.16
C HIS A 150 -9.48 -22.58 9.33
N ASN A 151 -9.28 -23.15 10.52
CA ASN A 151 -9.84 -22.67 11.79
C ASN A 151 -8.76 -21.87 12.53
N THR A 152 -9.04 -20.62 12.83
CA THR A 152 -8.17 -19.76 13.60
C THR A 152 -8.33 -19.98 15.10
N GLY A 153 -7.32 -19.55 15.87
CA GLY A 153 -7.39 -19.56 17.34
C GLY A 153 -8.43 -18.59 17.90
N GLN A 154 -8.83 -18.81 19.15
CA GLN A 154 -9.74 -17.96 19.90
C GLN A 154 -9.05 -17.42 21.16
N PRO A 155 -9.40 -16.22 21.68
CA PRO A 155 -10.38 -15.27 21.11
C PRO A 155 -9.80 -14.46 19.91
N GLN A 156 -10.66 -14.11 18.98
CA GLN A 156 -10.29 -13.20 17.89
C GLN A 156 -10.05 -11.77 18.39
N PRO A 157 -9.07 -11.00 17.81
CA PRO A 157 -8.88 -9.60 18.14
C PRO A 157 -10.13 -8.77 17.87
N LYS A 158 -10.49 -7.91 18.83
CA LYS A 158 -11.68 -7.05 18.72
C LYS A 158 -11.42 -5.71 18.06
N LEU A 159 -10.16 -5.23 18.15
CA LEU A 159 -9.75 -3.93 17.60
C LEU A 159 -9.06 -4.13 16.26
N LYS A 160 -9.31 -3.23 15.33
CA LYS A 160 -8.57 -3.20 14.06
C LYS A 160 -7.13 -2.73 14.29
N PHE A 161 -6.21 -3.18 13.47
CA PHE A 161 -4.79 -2.89 13.56
C PHE A 161 -4.47 -1.39 13.72
N ALA A 162 -5.13 -0.51 12.98
CA ALA A 162 -4.96 0.93 13.09
C ALA A 162 -5.55 1.55 14.39
N GLN A 163 -6.14 0.76 15.29
CA GLN A 163 -6.74 1.18 16.56
C GLN A 163 -5.97 0.62 17.78
N ILE A 164 -4.82 -0.01 17.54
CA ILE A 164 -3.96 -0.66 18.57
C ILE A 164 -2.75 0.25 18.88
N GLU A 165 -2.89 1.55 18.83
CA GLU A 165 -1.86 2.50 19.29
C GLU A 165 -1.85 2.67 20.80
#